data_0a078f01efb2008c11c19d161991984e
#
_entry.id   0a078f01efb2008c11c19d161991984e
#
_cell.length_a   1.000
_cell.length_b   1.000
_cell.length_c   1.000
_cell.angle_alpha   90.00
_cell.angle_beta   90.00
_cell.angle_gamma   90.00
#
_symmetry.space_group_name_H-M   'P 1'
#
loop_
_entity.id
_entity.type
_entity.pdbx_description
1 polymer ?
#
loop_
_entity_poly.entity_id
_entity_poly.type
_entity_poly.pdbx_seq_one_letter_code
_entity_poly.pdbx_strand_id
1 'polypeptide(L)'
;MGYMITNEEVNASVNRQPLSVNRHPFTIETLTSPICLRWMRPLLLACLCLSLTVFAAPDPTPYPATRSPKGLQVQMVADALELGIHHANLNIRLNALLSPDKEAKPGQLTASADGFTFVINQKNVEAMDRQIKPLSDKGVVVTLIVTTVRSPNEGIRKLTIHPKADPIKGITMASDTVTPEGRACYKALTEFIARRWSASDAKHGRVWGWIVGNEVNSHHEWHQMGPATVEEVALQYEDQVRLAWESLRRHSANARVYISMEHNWTAKNNRDPLQACPGRTLLELFAKRARERGDFDWNLAFHPYPSNLRDPRTWLDKVSFNDNTPKVTFKNLEVLTKKLATPEMLYAGNPRRLSFTEQGFDLPQRPEGLAEQTAAYAYAWEKVLRLGDTVDAFHYHRHVDHSLENGLRFGLWSNKPGSIADPDQKRPIWHLLKAADTDGWKAAAEPHLKTCGLKSWDELNPK
;
A
#
# COMPACT_ATOMS: atom_id res chain seq x y z
N MET A 1 -11.42 27.61 32.47
CA MET A 1 -12.87 27.88 32.52
C MET A 1 -13.56 26.57 32.20
N GLY A 2 -14.01 25.90 33.25
CA GLY A 2 -14.59 24.57 33.17
C GLY A 2 -16.11 24.61 32.98
N TYR A 3 -16.63 23.56 32.40
CA TYR A 3 -18.01 23.13 32.64
C TYR A 3 -18.03 21.62 32.91
N MET A 4 -18.36 21.28 34.13
CA MET A 4 -18.84 19.96 34.55
C MET A 4 -20.27 19.80 34.06
N ILE A 5 -20.65 18.61 33.58
CA ILE A 5 -22.03 18.14 33.61
C ILE A 5 -22.03 16.72 34.16
N THR A 6 -22.91 16.50 35.10
CA THR A 6 -23.08 15.40 36.04
C THR A 6 -23.80 14.19 35.41
N ASN A 7 -23.43 12.99 35.92
CA ASN A 7 -24.12 11.72 35.74
C ASN A 7 -25.57 11.74 36.22
N GLU A 8 -26.48 11.16 35.48
CA GLU A 8 -27.70 10.55 36.00
C GLU A 8 -27.81 9.10 35.56
N GLU A 9 -27.90 8.24 36.56
CA GLU A 9 -28.18 6.82 36.45
C GLU A 9 -29.63 6.57 36.06
N VAL A 10 -29.88 5.66 35.13
CA VAL A 10 -31.20 5.01 34.97
C VAL A 10 -31.01 3.50 35.00
N ASN A 11 -31.37 2.93 36.12
CA ASN A 11 -31.61 1.50 36.35
C ASN A 11 -32.89 1.07 35.63
N ALA A 12 -32.80 0.07 34.75
CA ALA A 12 -33.96 -0.70 34.30
C ALA A 12 -33.69 -2.19 34.40
N SER A 13 -34.29 -2.82 35.35
CA SER A 13 -34.35 -4.26 35.59
C SER A 13 -35.19 -4.92 34.50
N VAL A 14 -34.64 -5.92 33.82
CA VAL A 14 -35.42 -6.81 32.91
C VAL A 14 -35.46 -8.21 33.49
N ASN A 15 -36.70 -8.60 33.83
CA ASN A 15 -37.14 -9.93 34.28
C ASN A 15 -36.87 -11.00 33.20
N ARG A 16 -36.19 -12.08 33.57
CA ARG A 16 -36.06 -13.30 32.76
C ARG A 16 -37.15 -14.29 33.16
N GLN A 17 -37.98 -14.71 32.21
CA GLN A 17 -38.78 -15.94 32.31
C GLN A 17 -38.24 -16.97 31.29
N PRO A 18 -38.21 -18.27 31.67
CA PRO A 18 -37.69 -19.32 30.80
C PRO A 18 -38.78 -19.87 29.86
N LEU A 19 -38.47 -19.95 28.56
CA LEU A 19 -39.30 -20.63 27.58
C LEU A 19 -38.99 -22.13 27.56
N SER A 20 -40.03 -22.93 27.84
CA SER A 20 -40.03 -24.39 27.76
C SER A 20 -40.07 -24.87 26.32
N VAL A 21 -39.15 -25.77 25.96
CA VAL A 21 -39.08 -26.42 24.65
C VAL A 21 -39.90 -27.72 24.68
N ASN A 22 -41.03 -27.75 24.01
CA ASN A 22 -41.79 -28.97 23.75
C ASN A 22 -41.18 -29.70 22.53
N ARG A 23 -40.67 -30.91 22.78
CA ARG A 23 -40.27 -31.85 21.72
C ARG A 23 -41.43 -32.74 21.36
N HIS A 24 -41.88 -32.69 20.12
CA HIS A 24 -42.70 -33.76 19.52
C HIS A 24 -41.85 -34.57 18.54
N PRO A 25 -41.93 -35.91 18.58
CA PRO A 25 -41.23 -36.77 17.61
C PRO A 25 -42.02 -36.87 16.30
N PHE A 26 -41.35 -36.54 15.19
CA PHE A 26 -41.85 -36.85 13.87
C PHE A 26 -41.49 -38.26 13.47
N THR A 27 -42.50 -39.12 13.25
CA THR A 27 -42.38 -40.42 12.61
C THR A 27 -42.40 -40.24 11.09
N ILE A 28 -41.38 -40.78 10.43
CA ILE A 28 -41.31 -40.83 8.96
C ILE A 28 -42.06 -42.09 8.49
N GLU A 29 -43.23 -41.90 7.86
CA GLU A 29 -43.86 -42.97 7.08
C GLU A 29 -43.30 -42.96 5.67
N THR A 30 -42.76 -44.10 5.26
CA THR A 30 -42.26 -44.35 3.92
C THR A 30 -43.39 -44.63 2.96
N LEU A 31 -43.68 -43.67 2.06
CA LEU A 31 -44.57 -43.88 0.89
C LEU A 31 -43.73 -44.35 -0.30
N THR A 32 -43.73 -45.68 -0.52
CA THR A 32 -43.27 -46.29 -1.77
C THR A 32 -44.43 -46.45 -2.73
N SER A 33 -44.49 -45.59 -3.74
CA SER A 33 -45.38 -45.74 -4.90
C SER A 33 -44.59 -45.61 -6.20
N PRO A 34 -44.67 -46.59 -7.14
CA PRO A 34 -43.81 -46.64 -8.33
C PRO A 34 -44.21 -45.72 -9.48
N ILE A 35 -45.17 -44.80 -9.32
CA ILE A 35 -45.69 -43.97 -10.42
C ILE A 35 -45.03 -42.61 -10.52
N CYS A 36 -44.26 -42.16 -9.51
CA CYS A 36 -43.62 -40.82 -9.53
C CYS A 36 -42.25 -40.76 -10.22
N LEU A 37 -41.64 -41.88 -10.63
CA LEU A 37 -40.26 -41.87 -11.16
C LEU A 37 -40.14 -41.47 -12.65
N ARG A 38 -41.26 -41.28 -13.36
CA ARG A 38 -41.19 -41.02 -14.82
C ARG A 38 -41.19 -39.56 -15.22
N TRP A 39 -41.47 -38.62 -14.30
CA TRP A 39 -41.54 -37.18 -14.57
C TRP A 39 -40.42 -36.36 -13.89
N MET A 40 -39.55 -36.97 -13.06
CA MET A 40 -38.48 -36.25 -12.40
C MET A 40 -37.17 -36.22 -13.18
N ARG A 41 -37.01 -36.97 -14.28
CA ARG A 41 -35.77 -36.96 -15.06
C ARG A 41 -35.52 -35.68 -15.88
N PRO A 42 -36.45 -34.89 -16.38
CA PRO A 42 -36.14 -33.62 -17.04
C PRO A 42 -35.93 -32.46 -16.08
N LEU A 43 -36.43 -32.50 -14.83
CA LEU A 43 -36.20 -31.39 -13.88
C LEU A 43 -34.82 -31.46 -13.19
N LEU A 44 -34.23 -32.63 -13.02
CA LEU A 44 -32.89 -32.77 -12.44
C LEU A 44 -31.75 -32.37 -13.42
N LEU A 45 -31.99 -32.42 -14.75
CA LEU A 45 -31.05 -31.91 -15.74
C LEU A 45 -31.14 -30.38 -15.92
N ALA A 46 -32.25 -29.73 -15.56
CA ALA A 46 -32.44 -28.30 -15.69
C ALA A 46 -31.85 -27.52 -14.48
N CYS A 47 -31.66 -28.14 -13.32
CA CYS A 47 -31.04 -27.51 -12.15
C CYS A 47 -29.51 -27.63 -12.08
N LEU A 48 -28.85 -28.35 -13.00
CA LEU A 48 -27.36 -28.42 -13.05
C LEU A 48 -26.75 -27.42 -14.06
N CYS A 49 -27.54 -26.54 -14.64
CA CYS A 49 -27.01 -25.30 -15.24
C CYS A 49 -26.84 -24.23 -14.14
N LEU A 50 -26.22 -24.57 -13.02
CA LEU A 50 -25.48 -23.59 -12.25
C LEU A 50 -24.44 -23.02 -13.20
N SER A 51 -24.60 -21.76 -13.58
CA SER A 51 -23.62 -20.97 -14.29
C SER A 51 -22.30 -21.05 -13.51
N LEU A 52 -21.50 -22.06 -13.80
CA LEU A 52 -20.08 -22.01 -13.52
C LEU A 52 -19.59 -20.80 -14.31
N THR A 53 -19.54 -19.65 -13.66
CA THR A 53 -18.72 -18.54 -14.12
C THR A 53 -17.30 -19.10 -14.16
N VAL A 54 -16.91 -19.63 -15.32
CA VAL A 54 -15.52 -19.99 -15.59
C VAL A 54 -14.77 -18.68 -15.55
N PHE A 55 -14.23 -18.35 -14.39
CA PHE A 55 -13.24 -17.28 -14.32
C PHE A 55 -12.10 -17.71 -15.23
N ALA A 56 -11.75 -16.87 -16.20
CA ALA A 56 -10.55 -17.07 -16.98
C ALA A 56 -9.37 -17.24 -16.01
N ALA A 57 -8.47 -18.17 -16.30
CA ALA A 57 -7.27 -18.33 -15.47
C ALA A 57 -6.51 -17.00 -15.40
N PRO A 58 -5.94 -16.65 -14.23
CA PRO A 58 -5.15 -15.43 -14.09
C PRO A 58 -3.99 -15.44 -15.10
N ASP A 59 -3.67 -14.26 -15.62
CA ASP A 59 -2.56 -14.11 -16.57
C ASP A 59 -1.24 -14.61 -15.96
N PRO A 60 -0.58 -15.61 -16.58
CA PRO A 60 0.64 -16.23 -16.05
C PRO A 60 1.91 -15.43 -16.37
N THR A 61 1.83 -14.31 -17.09
CA THR A 61 3.01 -13.49 -17.45
C THR A 61 3.86 -13.21 -16.23
N PRO A 62 5.18 -13.51 -16.26
CA PRO A 62 6.08 -13.25 -15.14
C PRO A 62 6.15 -11.77 -14.76
N TYR A 63 6.43 -11.49 -13.48
CA TYR A 63 6.76 -10.14 -13.06
C TYR A 63 7.95 -9.62 -13.88
N PRO A 64 7.91 -8.38 -14.41
CA PRO A 64 8.95 -7.89 -15.29
C PRO A 64 10.32 -7.84 -14.60
N ALA A 65 11.33 -8.39 -15.27
CA ALA A 65 12.72 -8.15 -14.90
C ALA A 65 13.13 -6.75 -15.36
N THR A 66 13.74 -6.00 -14.47
CA THR A 66 14.26 -4.65 -14.73
C THR A 66 15.78 -4.64 -14.61
N ARG A 67 16.44 -3.69 -15.29
CA ARG A 67 17.89 -3.54 -15.23
C ARG A 67 18.37 -3.10 -13.85
N SER A 68 17.57 -2.30 -13.16
CA SER A 68 17.89 -1.77 -11.84
C SER A 68 16.61 -1.40 -11.05
N PRO A 69 16.72 -1.17 -9.73
CA PRO A 69 15.60 -0.73 -8.89
C PRO A 69 15.23 0.75 -9.07
N LYS A 70 15.80 1.48 -10.04
CA LYS A 70 15.60 2.91 -10.26
C LYS A 70 14.14 3.28 -10.43
N GLY A 71 13.58 4.03 -9.49
CA GLY A 71 12.16 4.38 -9.47
C GLY A 71 11.87 5.80 -8.96
N LEU A 72 10.62 6.20 -9.16
CA LEU A 72 10.12 7.51 -8.77
C LEU A 72 8.65 7.44 -8.39
N GLN A 73 8.25 8.20 -7.38
CA GLN A 73 6.84 8.55 -7.18
C GLN A 73 6.49 9.65 -8.20
N VAL A 74 5.75 9.23 -9.24
CA VAL A 74 5.60 10.05 -10.46
C VAL A 74 4.48 11.08 -10.32
N GLN A 75 4.82 12.35 -10.63
CA GLN A 75 3.87 13.42 -10.82
C GLN A 75 3.82 13.88 -12.30
N MET A 76 4.98 13.95 -12.95
CA MET A 76 5.13 14.36 -14.35
C MET A 76 5.64 13.19 -15.19
N VAL A 77 4.74 12.56 -15.97
CA VAL A 77 5.07 11.34 -16.73
C VAL A 77 6.22 11.55 -17.72
N ALA A 78 6.20 12.67 -18.46
CA ALA A 78 7.24 12.94 -19.46
C ALA A 78 8.63 13.11 -18.82
N ASP A 79 8.74 13.84 -17.70
CA ASP A 79 9.99 14.02 -16.97
C ASP A 79 10.49 12.70 -16.33
N ALA A 80 9.57 11.89 -15.81
CA ALA A 80 9.89 10.57 -15.29
C ALA A 80 10.50 9.65 -16.38
N LEU A 81 9.94 9.69 -17.59
CA LEU A 81 10.50 8.96 -18.73
C LEU A 81 11.86 9.55 -19.17
N GLU A 82 12.05 10.87 -19.13
CA GLU A 82 13.33 11.52 -19.39
C GLU A 82 14.40 11.11 -18.38
N LEU A 83 14.02 10.88 -17.11
CA LEU A 83 14.91 10.37 -16.05
C LEU A 83 15.36 8.92 -16.30
N GLY A 84 14.66 8.18 -17.18
CA GLY A 84 14.96 6.78 -17.46
C GLY A 84 14.67 5.86 -16.28
N ILE A 85 13.55 6.08 -15.59
CA ILE A 85 13.11 5.19 -14.50
C ILE A 85 12.64 3.83 -15.04
N HIS A 86 12.80 2.79 -14.23
CA HIS A 86 12.28 1.45 -14.49
C HIS A 86 11.04 1.13 -13.68
N HIS A 87 10.84 1.85 -12.57
CA HIS A 87 9.72 1.68 -11.65
C HIS A 87 9.02 3.00 -11.39
N ALA A 88 7.70 2.98 -11.33
CA ALA A 88 6.88 4.14 -11.02
C ALA A 88 5.86 3.82 -9.93
N ASN A 89 5.77 4.68 -8.89
CA ASN A 89 4.64 4.69 -7.97
C ASN A 89 3.62 5.73 -8.40
N LEU A 90 2.34 5.37 -8.32
CA LEU A 90 1.22 6.29 -8.52
C LEU A 90 0.21 6.12 -7.37
N ASN A 91 -0.24 7.23 -6.80
CA ASN A 91 -1.27 7.20 -5.77
C ASN A 91 -2.65 6.94 -6.38
N ILE A 92 -3.38 5.95 -5.84
CA ILE A 92 -4.79 5.75 -6.12
C ILE A 92 -5.60 5.84 -4.82
N ARG A 93 -6.58 6.73 -4.81
CA ARG A 93 -7.49 6.91 -3.69
C ARG A 93 -8.76 6.13 -3.97
N LEU A 94 -8.97 4.99 -3.29
CA LEU A 94 -10.11 4.11 -3.55
C LEU A 94 -11.44 4.83 -3.48
N ASN A 95 -11.65 5.64 -2.45
CA ASN A 95 -12.89 6.38 -2.29
C ASN A 95 -13.10 7.50 -3.33
N ALA A 96 -12.05 7.95 -4.01
CA ALA A 96 -12.18 8.89 -5.14
C ALA A 96 -12.65 8.18 -6.43
N LEU A 97 -12.57 6.87 -6.50
CA LEU A 97 -13.14 6.10 -7.62
C LEU A 97 -14.66 5.98 -7.54
N LEU A 98 -15.27 6.26 -6.39
CA LEU A 98 -16.72 6.24 -6.24
C LEU A 98 -17.35 7.52 -6.77
N SER A 99 -18.49 7.38 -7.49
CA SER A 99 -19.42 8.48 -7.71
C SER A 99 -20.29 8.69 -6.46
N PRO A 100 -20.73 9.91 -6.16
CA PRO A 100 -21.76 10.13 -5.15
C PRO A 100 -23.14 9.64 -5.59
N ASP A 101 -23.33 9.29 -6.87
CA ASP A 101 -24.58 8.77 -7.41
C ASP A 101 -24.88 7.38 -6.80
N LYS A 102 -26.12 7.16 -6.36
CA LYS A 102 -26.54 5.87 -5.79
C LYS A 102 -26.91 4.85 -6.87
N GLU A 103 -27.41 5.33 -8.00
CA GLU A 103 -27.86 4.50 -9.10
C GLU A 103 -27.11 4.83 -10.38
N ALA A 104 -26.72 3.79 -11.11
CA ALA A 104 -26.02 3.95 -12.37
C ALA A 104 -26.96 4.35 -13.48
N LYS A 105 -26.60 5.36 -14.25
CA LYS A 105 -27.24 5.70 -15.53
C LYS A 105 -26.71 4.78 -16.64
N PRO A 106 -27.46 4.59 -17.72
CA PRO A 106 -26.99 3.81 -18.87
C PRO A 106 -25.61 4.26 -19.34
N GLY A 107 -24.69 3.29 -19.46
CA GLY A 107 -23.30 3.55 -19.90
C GLY A 107 -22.32 4.00 -18.82
N GLN A 108 -22.76 4.23 -17.59
CA GLN A 108 -21.83 4.52 -16.48
C GLN A 108 -21.07 3.27 -16.05
N LEU A 109 -19.82 3.45 -15.63
CA LEU A 109 -19.00 2.39 -15.05
C LEU A 109 -19.53 2.01 -13.66
N THR A 110 -19.58 0.70 -13.40
CA THR A 110 -19.98 0.15 -12.10
C THR A 110 -18.98 -0.90 -11.63
N ALA A 111 -18.96 -1.14 -10.31
CA ALA A 111 -18.27 -2.24 -9.67
C ALA A 111 -19.22 -2.94 -8.71
N SER A 112 -19.18 -4.27 -8.64
CA SER A 112 -20.10 -5.04 -7.80
C SER A 112 -19.37 -6.13 -7.04
N ALA A 113 -19.79 -6.36 -5.80
CA ALA A 113 -19.38 -7.49 -4.98
C ALA A 113 -20.46 -7.80 -3.94
N ASP A 114 -20.59 -9.06 -3.55
CA ASP A 114 -21.46 -9.54 -2.46
C ASP A 114 -22.91 -9.01 -2.54
N GLY A 115 -23.46 -8.85 -3.78
CA GLY A 115 -24.82 -8.35 -4.02
C GLY A 115 -24.97 -6.82 -4.03
N PHE A 116 -23.92 -6.06 -3.75
CA PHE A 116 -23.91 -4.60 -3.83
C PHE A 116 -23.31 -4.13 -5.15
N THR A 117 -23.82 -3.01 -5.67
CA THR A 117 -23.32 -2.35 -6.88
C THR A 117 -23.02 -0.89 -6.58
N PHE A 118 -21.85 -0.43 -6.99
CA PHE A 118 -21.33 0.91 -6.76
C PHE A 118 -21.06 1.61 -8.08
N VAL A 119 -21.45 2.88 -8.17
CA VAL A 119 -21.21 3.70 -9.36
C VAL A 119 -19.79 4.25 -9.32
N ILE A 120 -19.06 4.11 -10.42
CA ILE A 120 -17.66 4.52 -10.53
C ILE A 120 -17.53 5.91 -11.13
N ASN A 121 -16.63 6.72 -10.57
CA ASN A 121 -16.28 8.04 -11.07
C ASN A 121 -15.35 7.92 -12.30
N GLN A 122 -15.96 7.91 -13.47
CA GLN A 122 -15.26 7.73 -14.74
C GLN A 122 -14.13 8.75 -14.95
N LYS A 123 -14.33 10.02 -14.58
CA LYS A 123 -13.31 11.08 -14.73
C LYS A 123 -12.02 10.76 -13.97
N ASN A 124 -12.13 10.23 -12.76
CA ASN A 124 -10.99 9.86 -11.94
C ASN A 124 -10.30 8.59 -12.46
N VAL A 125 -11.07 7.62 -12.97
CA VAL A 125 -10.52 6.44 -13.66
C VAL A 125 -9.72 6.85 -14.90
N GLU A 126 -10.26 7.71 -15.76
CA GLU A 126 -9.57 8.21 -16.96
C GLU A 126 -8.32 9.04 -16.61
N ALA A 127 -8.32 9.74 -15.48
CA ALA A 127 -7.12 10.44 -15.00
C ALA A 127 -6.01 9.46 -14.62
N MET A 128 -6.34 8.30 -14.05
CA MET A 128 -5.36 7.25 -13.79
C MET A 128 -4.88 6.59 -15.09
N ASP A 129 -5.76 6.32 -16.04
CA ASP A 129 -5.37 5.78 -17.36
C ASP A 129 -4.29 6.65 -18.03
N ARG A 130 -4.46 7.97 -17.99
CA ARG A 130 -3.51 8.94 -18.58
C ARG A 130 -2.13 8.93 -17.91
N GLN A 131 -2.02 8.43 -16.70
CA GLN A 131 -0.73 8.27 -16.01
C GLN A 131 -0.15 6.88 -16.19
N ILE A 132 -0.97 5.83 -16.02
CA ILE A 132 -0.53 4.43 -16.05
C ILE A 132 -0.10 4.03 -17.47
N LYS A 133 -0.96 4.30 -18.46
CA LYS A 133 -0.74 3.78 -19.82
C LYS A 133 0.59 4.23 -20.45
N PRO A 134 0.96 5.51 -20.48
CA PRO A 134 2.21 5.91 -21.12
C PRO A 134 3.46 5.39 -20.40
N LEU A 135 3.43 5.20 -19.07
CA LEU A 135 4.52 4.55 -18.33
C LEU A 135 4.62 3.07 -18.70
N SER A 136 3.50 2.35 -18.64
CA SER A 136 3.40 0.94 -18.97
C SER A 136 3.82 0.64 -20.42
N ASP A 137 3.37 1.45 -21.40
CA ASP A 137 3.70 1.30 -22.81
C ASP A 137 5.21 1.49 -23.08
N LYS A 138 5.94 2.15 -22.18
CA LYS A 138 7.40 2.31 -22.19
C LYS A 138 8.15 1.24 -21.39
N GLY A 139 7.45 0.23 -20.90
CA GLY A 139 8.05 -0.87 -20.14
C GLY A 139 8.40 -0.50 -18.69
N VAL A 140 7.91 0.63 -18.18
CA VAL A 140 8.06 0.98 -16.76
C VAL A 140 7.13 0.10 -15.92
N VAL A 141 7.65 -0.51 -14.88
CA VAL A 141 6.89 -1.31 -13.91
C VAL A 141 6.10 -0.36 -13.03
N VAL A 142 4.78 -0.32 -13.24
CA VAL A 142 3.88 0.57 -12.49
C VAL A 142 3.38 -0.15 -11.23
N THR A 143 3.48 0.54 -10.09
CA THR A 143 2.96 0.13 -8.79
C THR A 143 1.96 1.18 -8.29
N LEU A 144 0.81 0.75 -7.78
CA LEU A 144 -0.18 1.65 -7.18
C LEU A 144 -0.03 1.69 -5.67
N ILE A 145 -0.02 2.89 -5.09
CA ILE A 145 -0.21 3.10 -3.66
C ILE A 145 -1.71 3.22 -3.41
N VAL A 146 -2.29 2.13 -2.89
CA VAL A 146 -3.74 1.95 -2.74
C VAL A 146 -4.17 2.44 -1.37
N THR A 147 -4.76 3.63 -1.31
CA THR A 147 -5.16 4.28 -0.04
C THR A 147 -6.64 4.66 -0.04
N THR A 148 -7.19 4.80 1.16
CA THR A 148 -8.44 5.49 1.44
C THR A 148 -8.12 6.80 2.15
N VAL A 149 -8.74 7.90 1.74
CA VAL A 149 -8.52 9.22 2.34
C VAL A 149 -9.83 9.78 2.86
N ARG A 150 -9.76 10.85 3.66
CA ARG A 150 -10.97 11.59 4.08
C ARG A 150 -11.78 12.01 2.86
N SER A 151 -13.10 11.93 2.95
CA SER A 151 -14.02 12.39 1.91
C SER A 151 -15.00 13.42 2.48
N PRO A 152 -15.29 14.53 1.80
CA PRO A 152 -16.34 15.46 2.21
C PRO A 152 -17.73 14.83 2.09
N ASN A 153 -17.92 13.83 1.21
CA ASN A 153 -19.19 13.13 1.03
C ASN A 153 -19.40 12.10 2.15
N GLU A 154 -20.46 12.28 2.94
CA GLU A 154 -20.78 11.41 4.08
C GLU A 154 -21.10 9.97 3.65
N GLY A 155 -21.84 9.78 2.55
CA GLY A 155 -22.17 8.45 2.01
C GLY A 155 -20.90 7.68 1.63
N ILE A 156 -19.96 8.33 0.92
CA ILE A 156 -18.67 7.73 0.56
C ILE A 156 -17.85 7.42 1.83
N ARG A 157 -17.83 8.32 2.82
CA ARG A 157 -17.12 8.04 4.09
C ARG A 157 -17.63 6.78 4.78
N LYS A 158 -18.96 6.66 4.90
CA LYS A 158 -19.60 5.49 5.55
C LYS A 158 -19.32 4.18 4.84
N LEU A 159 -19.12 4.21 3.52
CA LEU A 159 -18.81 3.04 2.70
C LEU A 159 -17.34 2.64 2.69
N THR A 160 -16.44 3.59 2.93
CA THR A 160 -15.02 3.36 2.61
C THR A 160 -14.09 3.42 3.79
N ILE A 161 -14.48 4.11 4.86
CA ILE A 161 -13.63 4.38 6.01
C ILE A 161 -14.04 3.49 7.18
N HIS A 162 -13.05 2.88 7.83
CA HIS A 162 -13.24 2.03 9.01
C HIS A 162 -14.16 2.69 10.04
N PRO A 163 -15.20 2.00 10.57
CA PRO A 163 -16.25 2.62 11.39
C PRO A 163 -15.76 3.24 12.71
N LYS A 164 -14.61 2.78 13.25
CA LYS A 164 -13.99 3.39 14.45
C LYS A 164 -13.06 4.56 14.13
N ALA A 165 -12.78 4.85 12.84
CA ALA A 165 -11.88 5.93 12.48
C ALA A 165 -12.41 7.30 12.89
N ASP A 166 -11.52 8.16 13.37
CA ASP A 166 -11.85 9.56 13.63
C ASP A 166 -11.93 10.30 12.27
N PRO A 167 -13.10 10.85 11.89
CA PRO A 167 -13.31 11.41 10.56
C PRO A 167 -12.52 12.70 10.30
N ILE A 168 -11.94 13.31 11.31
CA ILE A 168 -11.20 14.58 11.21
C ILE A 168 -9.69 14.43 11.46
N LYS A 169 -9.25 13.29 12.01
CA LYS A 169 -7.83 12.98 12.25
C LYS A 169 -7.26 12.11 11.15
N GLY A 170 -5.93 12.07 11.08
CA GLY A 170 -5.19 11.30 10.09
C GLY A 170 -5.22 11.89 8.68
N ILE A 171 -4.34 11.42 7.84
CA ILE A 171 -4.19 11.81 6.42
C ILE A 171 -4.77 10.70 5.54
N THR A 172 -4.38 9.46 5.79
CA THR A 172 -4.98 8.28 5.18
C THR A 172 -5.73 7.45 6.23
N MET A 173 -6.74 6.73 5.78
CA MET A 173 -7.71 6.02 6.60
C MET A 173 -7.60 4.52 6.37
N ALA A 174 -7.81 3.71 7.40
CA ALA A 174 -8.09 2.30 7.22
C ALA A 174 -9.38 2.13 6.41
N SER A 175 -9.37 1.24 5.42
CA SER A 175 -10.58 0.94 4.66
C SER A 175 -11.58 0.15 5.50
N ASP A 176 -12.87 0.37 5.24
CA ASP A 176 -13.91 -0.43 5.90
C ASP A 176 -13.96 -1.83 5.28
N THR A 177 -13.32 -2.78 5.96
CA THR A 177 -13.43 -4.22 5.69
C THR A 177 -14.26 -4.94 6.76
N VAL A 178 -14.92 -4.19 7.65
CA VAL A 178 -15.62 -4.69 8.85
C VAL A 178 -17.13 -4.78 8.60
N THR A 179 -17.75 -3.69 8.10
CA THR A 179 -19.17 -3.71 7.79
C THR A 179 -19.45 -4.49 6.50
N PRO A 180 -20.60 -5.18 6.36
CA PRO A 180 -20.91 -5.94 5.15
C PRO A 180 -20.85 -5.09 3.87
N GLU A 181 -21.44 -3.89 3.90
CA GLU A 181 -21.48 -2.98 2.75
C GLU A 181 -20.10 -2.37 2.45
N GLY A 182 -19.35 -1.94 3.49
CA GLY A 182 -17.97 -1.44 3.33
C GLY A 182 -17.03 -2.51 2.78
N ARG A 183 -17.11 -3.73 3.31
CA ARG A 183 -16.33 -4.87 2.80
C ARG A 183 -16.66 -5.18 1.34
N ALA A 184 -17.94 -5.17 0.97
CA ALA A 184 -18.36 -5.34 -0.41
C ALA A 184 -17.84 -4.21 -1.31
N CYS A 185 -17.90 -2.96 -0.82
CA CYS A 185 -17.34 -1.80 -1.52
C CYS A 185 -15.82 -1.96 -1.76
N TYR A 186 -15.05 -2.33 -0.73
CA TYR A 186 -13.61 -2.55 -0.86
C TYR A 186 -13.30 -3.66 -1.88
N LYS A 187 -13.99 -4.80 -1.82
CA LYS A 187 -13.86 -5.90 -2.79
C LYS A 187 -14.22 -5.46 -4.21
N ALA A 188 -15.32 -4.73 -4.37
CA ALA A 188 -15.75 -4.23 -5.67
C ALA A 188 -14.73 -3.29 -6.31
N LEU A 189 -14.18 -2.35 -5.52
CA LEU A 189 -13.17 -1.39 -5.98
C LEU A 189 -11.84 -2.07 -6.30
N THR A 190 -11.36 -2.99 -5.46
CA THR A 190 -10.11 -3.73 -5.71
C THR A 190 -10.23 -4.64 -6.91
N GLU A 191 -11.38 -5.30 -7.10
CA GLU A 191 -11.68 -6.08 -8.30
C GLU A 191 -11.72 -5.22 -9.56
N PHE A 192 -12.35 -4.05 -9.48
CA PHE A 192 -12.42 -3.09 -10.58
C PHE A 192 -11.03 -2.65 -11.04
N ILE A 193 -10.14 -2.24 -10.10
CA ILE A 193 -8.78 -1.80 -10.44
C ILE A 193 -7.91 -2.95 -10.94
N ALA A 194 -8.08 -4.17 -10.40
CA ALA A 194 -7.36 -5.35 -10.86
C ALA A 194 -7.71 -5.69 -12.31
N ARG A 195 -9.00 -5.78 -12.61
CA ARG A 195 -9.50 -6.05 -13.97
C ARG A 195 -9.07 -4.99 -14.96
N ARG A 196 -9.06 -3.70 -14.56
CA ARG A 196 -8.75 -2.59 -15.47
C ARG A 196 -7.27 -2.47 -15.78
N TRP A 197 -6.40 -2.61 -14.75
CA TRP A 197 -4.98 -2.28 -14.89
C TRP A 197 -4.02 -3.44 -14.61
N SER A 198 -4.49 -4.62 -14.18
CA SER A 198 -3.60 -5.75 -13.94
C SER A 198 -3.92 -6.96 -14.84
N ALA A 199 -4.94 -6.85 -15.70
CA ALA A 199 -5.25 -7.86 -16.70
C ALA A 199 -4.24 -7.85 -17.87
N SER A 200 -4.18 -8.97 -18.58
CA SER A 200 -3.22 -9.22 -19.67
C SER A 200 -3.40 -8.33 -20.89
N ASP A 201 -4.62 -7.83 -21.15
CA ASP A 201 -4.90 -7.03 -22.34
C ASP A 201 -4.22 -5.66 -22.34
N ALA A 202 -3.79 -5.20 -21.16
CA ALA A 202 -3.09 -3.92 -20.92
C ALA A 202 -3.74 -2.71 -21.63
N LYS A 203 -5.05 -2.80 -21.92
CA LYS A 203 -5.79 -1.79 -22.68
C LYS A 203 -5.62 -0.38 -22.10
N HIS A 204 -5.58 -0.29 -20.78
CA HIS A 204 -5.40 0.97 -20.02
C HIS A 204 -4.00 1.09 -19.40
N GLY A 205 -3.04 0.32 -19.88
CA GLY A 205 -1.73 0.10 -19.28
C GLY A 205 -1.76 -1.03 -18.26
N ARG A 206 -0.58 -1.45 -17.78
CA ARG A 206 -0.45 -2.58 -16.86
C ARG A 206 0.22 -2.18 -15.56
N VAL A 207 -0.41 -2.55 -14.46
CA VAL A 207 0.07 -2.41 -13.09
C VAL A 207 0.55 -3.75 -12.58
N TRP A 208 1.76 -3.78 -12.03
CA TRP A 208 2.42 -4.98 -11.54
C TRP A 208 2.54 -5.06 -10.03
N GLY A 209 2.32 -3.95 -9.31
CA GLY A 209 2.42 -3.90 -7.87
C GLY A 209 1.31 -3.09 -7.22
N TRP A 210 0.89 -3.51 -6.03
CA TRP A 210 -0.03 -2.76 -5.17
C TRP A 210 0.58 -2.63 -3.78
N ILE A 211 0.80 -1.40 -3.34
CA ILE A 211 1.13 -1.07 -1.96
C ILE A 211 -0.19 -0.76 -1.25
N VAL A 212 -0.60 -1.61 -0.33
CA VAL A 212 -1.89 -1.46 0.36
C VAL A 212 -1.72 -0.64 1.63
N GLY A 213 -2.40 0.50 1.70
CA GLY A 213 -2.26 1.45 2.80
C GLY A 213 -0.99 2.31 2.69
N ASN A 214 -0.68 3.04 3.76
CA ASN A 214 0.52 3.85 3.90
C ASN A 214 0.98 3.83 5.36
N GLU A 215 2.28 3.58 5.62
CA GLU A 215 2.94 3.70 6.95
C GLU A 215 2.10 3.17 8.13
N VAL A 216 1.56 1.97 8.00
CA VAL A 216 0.52 1.44 8.89
C VAL A 216 0.96 1.32 10.35
N ASN A 217 2.26 1.20 10.63
CA ASN A 217 2.77 1.25 12.00
C ASN A 217 2.63 2.63 12.68
N SER A 218 2.34 3.70 11.91
CA SER A 218 1.95 5.03 12.38
C SER A 218 0.45 5.28 12.12
N HIS A 219 -0.40 4.35 12.54
CA HIS A 219 -1.80 4.25 12.13
C HIS A 219 -2.68 5.45 12.51
N HIS A 220 -2.34 6.22 13.55
CA HIS A 220 -3.10 7.42 13.92
C HIS A 220 -3.11 8.48 12.81
N GLU A 221 -2.11 8.49 11.94
CA GLU A 221 -1.96 9.47 10.87
C GLU A 221 -2.13 8.86 9.48
N TRP A 222 -1.55 7.66 9.25
CA TRP A 222 -1.40 7.07 7.94
C TRP A 222 -2.25 5.82 7.69
N HIS A 223 -3.00 5.36 8.69
CA HIS A 223 -3.96 4.26 8.58
C HIS A 223 -5.04 4.40 9.66
N GLN A 224 -5.65 5.58 9.73
CA GLN A 224 -6.56 5.97 10.81
C GLN A 224 -7.74 4.99 10.93
N MET A 225 -7.76 4.24 12.04
CA MET A 225 -8.84 3.30 12.39
C MET A 225 -9.38 3.54 13.81
N GLY A 226 -9.10 4.71 14.40
CA GLY A 226 -9.34 4.99 15.82
C GLY A 226 -8.23 4.46 16.71
N PRO A 227 -8.33 4.65 18.03
CA PRO A 227 -7.42 4.03 18.99
C PRO A 227 -7.47 2.51 18.85
N ALA A 228 -6.31 1.86 18.63
CA ALA A 228 -6.23 0.43 18.41
C ALA A 228 -4.91 -0.15 18.92
N THR A 229 -4.95 -1.35 19.48
CA THR A 229 -3.74 -2.10 19.82
C THR A 229 -3.03 -2.58 18.56
N VAL A 230 -1.76 -2.93 18.66
CA VAL A 230 -1.01 -3.47 17.51
C VAL A 230 -1.63 -4.75 16.95
N GLU A 231 -2.24 -5.58 17.80
CA GLU A 231 -2.97 -6.79 17.42
C GLU A 231 -4.22 -6.47 16.59
N GLU A 232 -5.00 -5.46 17.00
CA GLU A 232 -6.17 -4.99 16.26
C GLU A 232 -5.76 -4.40 14.89
N VAL A 233 -4.68 -3.62 14.86
CA VAL A 233 -4.11 -3.09 13.61
C VAL A 233 -3.66 -4.23 12.69
N ALA A 234 -2.91 -5.19 13.19
CA ALA A 234 -2.43 -6.33 12.42
C ALA A 234 -3.59 -7.18 11.87
N LEU A 235 -4.64 -7.38 12.67
CA LEU A 235 -5.84 -8.13 12.28
C LEU A 235 -6.58 -7.46 11.12
N GLN A 236 -6.90 -6.18 11.26
CA GLN A 236 -7.62 -5.41 10.25
C GLN A 236 -6.77 -5.26 8.97
N TYR A 237 -5.48 -4.99 9.14
CA TYR A 237 -4.60 -4.76 8.01
C TYR A 237 -4.33 -6.03 7.19
N GLU A 238 -4.15 -7.19 7.84
CA GLU A 238 -4.01 -8.47 7.15
C GLU A 238 -5.27 -8.80 6.33
N ASP A 239 -6.46 -8.57 6.89
CA ASP A 239 -7.71 -8.78 6.17
C ASP A 239 -7.84 -7.86 4.94
N GLN A 240 -7.50 -6.58 5.10
CA GLN A 240 -7.48 -5.61 4.00
C GLN A 240 -6.50 -6.00 2.88
N VAL A 241 -5.28 -6.39 3.24
CA VAL A 241 -4.25 -6.80 2.26
C VAL A 241 -4.63 -8.10 1.57
N ARG A 242 -5.19 -9.07 2.29
CA ARG A 242 -5.66 -10.35 1.74
C ARG A 242 -6.76 -10.14 0.70
N LEU A 243 -7.76 -9.32 0.98
CA LEU A 243 -8.81 -8.99 0.01
C LEU A 243 -8.26 -8.33 -1.26
N ALA A 244 -7.29 -7.43 -1.11
CA ALA A 244 -6.61 -6.81 -2.24
C ALA A 244 -5.82 -7.84 -3.05
N TRP A 245 -5.08 -8.73 -2.38
CA TRP A 245 -4.34 -9.82 -3.00
C TRP A 245 -5.26 -10.79 -3.75
N GLU A 246 -6.38 -11.20 -3.16
CA GLU A 246 -7.38 -12.07 -3.79
C GLU A 246 -7.93 -11.44 -5.07
N SER A 247 -8.24 -10.14 -5.04
CA SER A 247 -8.70 -9.40 -6.22
C SER A 247 -7.63 -9.40 -7.32
N LEU A 248 -6.39 -9.09 -6.96
CA LEU A 248 -5.28 -9.04 -7.90
C LEU A 248 -4.99 -10.42 -8.52
N ARG A 249 -5.00 -11.48 -7.71
CA ARG A 249 -4.71 -12.86 -8.14
C ARG A 249 -5.72 -13.42 -9.12
N ARG A 250 -6.96 -12.93 -9.13
CA ARG A 250 -7.94 -13.33 -10.16
C ARG A 250 -7.55 -12.87 -11.58
N HIS A 251 -6.72 -11.83 -11.70
CA HIS A 251 -6.34 -11.24 -12.99
C HIS A 251 -4.88 -11.44 -13.36
N SER A 252 -3.99 -11.53 -12.39
CA SER A 252 -2.55 -11.68 -12.60
C SER A 252 -1.94 -12.65 -11.58
N ALA A 253 -1.31 -13.71 -12.06
CA ALA A 253 -0.67 -14.72 -11.22
C ALA A 253 0.60 -14.18 -10.54
N ASN A 254 1.28 -13.20 -11.13
CA ASN A 254 2.61 -12.77 -10.72
C ASN A 254 2.71 -11.29 -10.31
N ALA A 255 1.63 -10.51 -10.40
CA ALA A 255 1.63 -9.16 -9.83
C ALA A 255 1.79 -9.23 -8.30
N ARG A 256 2.44 -8.22 -7.68
CA ARG A 256 2.86 -8.25 -6.28
C ARG A 256 1.99 -7.35 -5.40
N VAL A 257 1.73 -7.81 -4.18
CA VAL A 257 1.11 -6.99 -3.12
C VAL A 257 2.14 -6.72 -2.04
N TYR A 258 2.19 -5.49 -1.57
CA TYR A 258 3.10 -5.03 -0.53
C TYR A 258 2.33 -4.45 0.64
N ILE A 259 2.78 -4.77 1.86
CA ILE A 259 2.39 -4.07 3.09
C ILE A 259 3.29 -2.85 3.28
N SER A 260 2.75 -1.75 3.82
CA SER A 260 3.47 -0.46 3.92
C SER A 260 3.86 -0.13 5.35
N MET A 261 5.13 0.17 5.58
CA MET A 261 5.69 0.55 6.87
C MET A 261 6.72 1.68 6.77
N GLU A 262 6.77 2.54 7.78
CA GLU A 262 7.79 3.59 7.91
C GLU A 262 8.97 3.15 8.82
N HIS A 263 9.99 3.99 8.91
CA HIS A 263 11.32 3.67 9.45
C HIS A 263 11.39 3.32 10.95
N ASN A 264 10.35 3.61 11.77
CA ASN A 264 10.38 3.25 13.20
C ASN A 264 10.25 1.74 13.39
N TRP A 265 11.35 1.09 13.78
CA TRP A 265 11.45 -0.36 13.83
C TRP A 265 11.10 -0.94 15.21
N THR A 266 11.89 -0.62 16.26
CA THR A 266 11.52 -0.89 17.65
C THR A 266 11.01 0.35 18.38
N ALA A 267 11.28 1.54 17.84
CA ALA A 267 10.63 2.78 18.23
C ALA A 267 9.22 2.88 17.64
N LYS A 268 8.49 3.92 18.00
CA LYS A 268 7.19 4.27 17.43
C LYS A 268 7.07 5.79 17.28
N ASN A 269 6.30 6.22 16.30
CA ASN A 269 6.12 7.64 15.96
C ASN A 269 5.29 8.40 17.01
N ASN A 270 4.44 7.72 17.78
CA ASN A 270 3.64 8.30 18.84
C ASN A 270 3.91 7.58 20.18
N ARG A 271 3.88 8.32 21.29
CA ARG A 271 4.06 7.73 22.63
C ARG A 271 2.88 6.85 23.05
N ASP A 272 1.67 7.19 22.64
CA ASP A 272 0.46 6.42 22.91
C ASP A 272 0.49 5.11 22.09
N PRO A 273 0.48 3.93 22.76
CA PRO A 273 0.49 2.66 22.08
C PRO A 273 -0.80 2.34 21.29
N LEU A 274 -1.86 3.08 21.51
CA LEU A 274 -3.11 2.98 20.74
C LEU A 274 -3.13 3.86 19.50
N GLN A 275 -2.06 4.59 19.21
CA GLN A 275 -1.94 5.47 18.05
C GLN A 275 -0.80 5.09 17.11
N ALA A 276 0.24 4.44 17.61
CA ALA A 276 1.35 3.94 16.80
C ALA A 276 1.99 2.71 17.44
N CYS A 277 2.59 1.87 16.63
CA CYS A 277 3.29 0.67 17.08
C CYS A 277 4.67 0.53 16.42
N PRO A 278 5.58 -0.27 17.01
CA PRO A 278 6.84 -0.60 16.35
C PRO A 278 6.62 -1.38 15.05
N GLY A 279 7.30 -0.99 13.98
CA GLY A 279 7.17 -1.66 12.68
C GLY A 279 7.51 -3.14 12.74
N ARG A 280 8.57 -3.52 13.51
CA ARG A 280 8.93 -4.93 13.72
C ARG A 280 7.78 -5.73 14.31
N THR A 281 7.14 -5.23 15.37
CA THR A 281 6.03 -5.94 16.04
C THR A 281 4.84 -6.10 15.09
N LEU A 282 4.49 -5.06 14.35
CA LEU A 282 3.42 -5.14 13.35
C LEU A 282 3.74 -6.16 12.26
N LEU A 283 4.96 -6.17 11.72
CA LEU A 283 5.41 -7.13 10.71
C LEU A 283 5.30 -8.58 11.21
N GLU A 284 5.76 -8.85 12.42
CA GLU A 284 5.72 -10.18 13.04
C GLU A 284 4.29 -10.67 13.26
N LEU A 285 3.40 -9.81 13.77
CA LEU A 285 1.99 -10.13 13.96
C LEU A 285 1.25 -10.32 12.64
N PHE A 286 1.51 -9.48 11.64
CA PHE A 286 0.96 -9.63 10.29
C PHE A 286 1.37 -10.98 9.68
N ALA A 287 2.67 -11.30 9.68
CA ALA A 287 3.19 -12.56 9.16
C ALA A 287 2.62 -13.79 9.89
N LYS A 288 2.53 -13.72 11.21
CA LYS A 288 1.89 -14.77 12.03
C LYS A 288 0.43 -14.96 11.60
N ARG A 289 -0.34 -13.87 11.51
CA ARG A 289 -1.75 -13.90 11.12
C ARG A 289 -1.96 -14.45 9.72
N ALA A 290 -1.12 -14.05 8.76
CA ALA A 290 -1.16 -14.54 7.39
C ALA A 290 -0.98 -16.06 7.35
N ARG A 291 0.00 -16.61 8.08
CA ARG A 291 0.24 -18.07 8.17
C ARG A 291 -0.92 -18.82 8.81
N GLU A 292 -1.50 -18.30 9.89
CA GLU A 292 -2.64 -18.92 10.58
C GLU A 292 -3.90 -19.06 9.69
N ARG A 293 -4.04 -18.18 8.69
CA ARG A 293 -5.15 -18.16 7.75
C ARG A 293 -4.84 -18.78 6.38
N GLY A 294 -3.70 -19.45 6.24
CA GLY A 294 -3.15 -19.88 4.96
C GLY A 294 -2.35 -18.74 4.31
N ASP A 295 -1.04 -18.87 4.35
CA ASP A 295 -0.12 -17.82 3.89
C ASP A 295 -0.32 -17.48 2.42
N PHE A 296 0.04 -16.25 2.04
CA PHE A 296 -0.07 -15.75 0.68
C PHE A 296 1.15 -14.87 0.33
N ASP A 297 1.37 -14.61 -0.95
CA ASP A 297 2.51 -13.83 -1.46
C ASP A 297 2.29 -12.33 -1.20
N TRP A 298 2.51 -11.91 0.05
CA TRP A 298 2.65 -10.51 0.42
C TRP A 298 4.14 -10.14 0.51
N ASN A 299 4.48 -8.89 0.28
CA ASN A 299 5.83 -8.36 0.25
C ASN A 299 5.92 -7.08 1.08
N LEU A 300 7.11 -6.52 1.28
CA LEU A 300 7.31 -5.34 2.13
C LEU A 300 7.61 -4.09 1.30
N ALA A 301 6.77 -3.07 1.43
CA ALA A 301 7.04 -1.70 1.07
C ALA A 301 7.51 -0.95 2.31
N PHE A 302 8.69 -0.34 2.26
CA PHE A 302 9.30 0.29 3.40
C PHE A 302 9.79 1.70 3.07
N HIS A 303 9.67 2.63 4.03
CA HIS A 303 10.05 4.03 3.90
C HIS A 303 11.25 4.35 4.80
N PRO A 304 12.50 4.13 4.34
CA PRO A 304 13.71 4.30 5.15
C PRO A 304 14.18 5.76 5.20
N TYR A 305 13.30 6.68 5.56
CA TYR A 305 13.69 8.08 5.72
C TYR A 305 14.87 8.24 6.70
N PRO A 306 15.68 9.31 6.58
CA PRO A 306 16.64 9.68 7.63
C PRO A 306 15.97 9.76 9.00
N SER A 307 16.68 9.43 10.07
CA SER A 307 16.16 9.47 11.44
C SER A 307 15.57 10.83 11.83
N ASN A 308 16.10 11.91 11.26
CA ASN A 308 15.54 13.25 11.28
C ASN A 308 15.21 13.66 9.85
N LEU A 309 13.92 13.80 9.53
CA LEU A 309 13.45 14.18 8.19
C LEU A 309 14.03 15.50 7.67
N ARG A 310 14.46 16.42 8.56
CA ARG A 310 15.06 17.72 8.18
C ARG A 310 16.57 17.67 8.01
N ASP A 311 17.21 16.53 8.23
CA ASP A 311 18.64 16.34 8.01
C ASP A 311 18.87 15.20 6.99
N PRO A 312 19.27 15.52 5.76
CA PRO A 312 19.43 14.50 4.72
C PRO A 312 20.61 13.55 4.97
N ARG A 313 21.52 13.87 5.91
CA ARG A 313 22.76 13.13 6.19
C ARG A 313 22.51 11.78 6.86
N THR A 314 21.77 10.89 6.18
CA THR A 314 21.41 9.56 6.72
C THR A 314 22.63 8.72 7.15
N TRP A 315 23.84 9.00 6.62
CA TRP A 315 25.08 8.34 7.07
C TRP A 315 25.48 8.69 8.50
N LEU A 316 24.93 9.78 9.07
CA LEU A 316 25.15 10.19 10.47
C LEU A 316 24.10 9.61 11.42
N ASP A 317 23.08 8.92 10.92
CA ASP A 317 22.01 8.38 11.74
C ASP A 317 22.55 7.47 12.86
N LYS A 318 22.00 7.64 14.06
CA LYS A 318 22.32 6.83 15.24
C LYS A 318 21.45 5.59 15.27
N VAL A 319 21.85 4.57 14.54
CA VAL A 319 21.16 3.29 14.40
C VAL A 319 22.10 2.12 14.65
N SER A 320 21.58 0.95 15.00
CA SER A 320 22.34 -0.29 15.08
C SER A 320 22.05 -1.20 13.88
N PHE A 321 22.93 -2.19 13.63
CA PHE A 321 22.85 -3.10 12.49
C PHE A 321 22.21 -4.46 12.85
N ASN A 322 21.37 -4.47 13.88
CA ASN A 322 20.66 -5.65 14.34
C ASN A 322 19.16 -5.38 14.53
N ASP A 323 18.38 -6.43 14.79
CA ASP A 323 16.93 -6.38 14.89
C ASP A 323 16.38 -5.54 16.06
N ASN A 324 17.24 -5.10 16.99
CA ASN A 324 16.86 -4.21 18.11
C ASN A 324 17.10 -2.71 17.81
N THR A 325 17.46 -2.36 16.57
CA THR A 325 17.61 -0.95 16.18
C THR A 325 16.32 -0.16 16.42
N PRO A 326 16.37 1.09 16.91
CA PRO A 326 15.17 1.91 17.05
C PRO A 326 14.53 2.26 15.70
N LYS A 327 15.36 2.49 14.68
CA LYS A 327 14.92 2.83 13.32
C LYS A 327 15.73 2.06 12.28
N VAL A 328 15.11 1.82 11.12
CA VAL A 328 15.81 1.37 9.93
C VAL A 328 15.81 2.52 8.93
N THR A 329 17.00 3.03 8.63
CA THR A 329 17.25 4.10 7.67
C THR A 329 18.19 3.60 6.58
N PHE A 330 18.57 4.43 5.63
CA PHE A 330 19.54 4.01 4.60
C PHE A 330 20.88 3.52 5.17
N LYS A 331 21.21 3.89 6.40
CA LYS A 331 22.47 3.47 7.03
C LYS A 331 22.49 1.97 7.35
N ASN A 332 21.36 1.37 7.71
CA ASN A 332 21.25 -0.01 8.21
C ASN A 332 20.17 -0.85 7.53
N LEU A 333 19.97 -0.66 6.23
CA LEU A 333 18.94 -1.39 5.44
C LEU A 333 19.06 -2.91 5.53
N GLU A 334 20.25 -3.44 5.81
CA GLU A 334 20.54 -4.86 5.96
C GLU A 334 19.69 -5.53 7.06
N VAL A 335 19.21 -4.75 8.02
CA VAL A 335 18.28 -5.24 9.05
C VAL A 335 17.01 -5.82 8.41
N LEU A 336 16.46 -5.17 7.38
CA LEU A 336 15.26 -5.65 6.69
C LEU A 336 15.51 -6.95 5.93
N THR A 337 16.59 -7.03 5.16
CA THR A 337 16.88 -8.24 4.38
C THR A 337 17.18 -9.44 5.28
N LYS A 338 17.90 -9.21 6.40
CA LYS A 338 18.12 -10.24 7.42
C LYS A 338 16.80 -10.69 8.06
N LYS A 339 15.89 -9.74 8.39
CA LYS A 339 14.57 -10.07 8.95
C LYS A 339 13.72 -10.87 7.97
N LEU A 340 13.64 -10.45 6.71
CA LEU A 340 12.84 -11.13 5.70
C LEU A 340 13.39 -12.52 5.31
N ALA A 341 14.64 -12.82 5.63
CA ALA A 341 15.26 -14.13 5.43
C ALA A 341 15.03 -15.11 6.60
N THR A 342 14.42 -14.67 7.70
CA THR A 342 14.12 -15.58 8.83
C THR A 342 13.00 -16.56 8.46
N PRO A 343 13.00 -17.80 9.02
CA PRO A 343 12.03 -18.84 8.65
C PRO A 343 10.56 -18.40 8.74
N GLU A 344 10.23 -17.57 9.73
CA GLU A 344 8.88 -17.07 9.94
C GLU A 344 8.43 -16.03 8.90
N MET A 345 9.35 -15.49 8.09
CA MET A 345 9.05 -14.51 7.04
C MET A 345 9.01 -15.12 5.64
N LEU A 346 9.52 -16.34 5.46
CA LEU A 346 9.58 -16.97 4.14
C LEU A 346 8.17 -17.27 3.59
N TYR A 347 8.03 -17.13 2.28
CA TYR A 347 6.88 -17.63 1.53
C TYR A 347 7.34 -18.68 0.51
N ALA A 348 6.77 -19.88 0.55
CA ALA A 348 7.17 -20.99 -0.29
C ALA A 348 8.72 -21.24 -0.27
N GLY A 349 9.36 -21.04 0.89
CA GLY A 349 10.80 -21.22 1.08
C GLY A 349 11.68 -20.05 0.61
N ASN A 350 11.11 -18.98 0.06
CA ASN A 350 11.84 -17.82 -0.43
C ASN A 350 11.64 -16.58 0.46
N PRO A 351 12.66 -15.71 0.62
CA PRO A 351 12.49 -14.41 1.25
C PRO A 351 11.45 -13.58 0.50
N ARG A 352 10.64 -12.84 1.25
CA ARG A 352 9.71 -11.88 0.65
C ARG A 352 10.46 -10.72 0.02
N ARG A 353 9.88 -10.15 -1.03
CA ARG A 353 10.46 -9.04 -1.76
C ARG A 353 10.39 -7.74 -0.95
N LEU A 354 11.34 -6.85 -1.18
CA LEU A 354 11.44 -5.54 -0.55
C LEU A 354 11.34 -4.45 -1.62
N SER A 355 10.54 -3.44 -1.36
CA SER A 355 10.49 -2.24 -2.20
C SER A 355 10.61 -1.01 -1.32
N PHE A 356 11.51 -0.10 -1.63
CA PHE A 356 11.60 1.21 -0.99
C PHE A 356 10.66 2.15 -1.76
N THR A 357 9.53 2.48 -1.15
CA THR A 357 8.40 3.03 -1.89
C THR A 357 8.12 4.49 -1.63
N GLU A 358 8.68 5.04 -0.57
CA GLU A 358 8.63 6.47 -0.27
C GLU A 358 9.82 6.87 0.60
N GLN A 359 10.68 7.66 0.06
CA GLN A 359 11.81 8.27 0.77
C GLN A 359 12.40 9.43 -0.02
N GLY A 360 12.72 10.50 0.70
CA GLY A 360 13.33 11.70 0.16
C GLY A 360 14.33 12.28 1.14
N PHE A 361 15.08 13.25 0.66
CA PHE A 361 16.10 13.94 1.45
C PHE A 361 15.79 15.44 1.45
N ASP A 362 15.55 16.00 2.64
CA ASP A 362 15.24 17.43 2.77
C ASP A 362 16.41 18.28 2.26
N LEU A 363 16.07 19.43 1.69
CA LEU A 363 17.02 20.48 1.34
C LEU A 363 17.12 21.46 2.52
N PRO A 364 18.10 21.31 3.43
CA PRO A 364 18.21 22.21 4.58
C PRO A 364 18.61 23.63 4.15
N GLN A 365 18.19 24.62 4.95
CA GLN A 365 18.50 26.04 4.68
C GLN A 365 19.91 26.39 5.22
N ARG A 366 20.94 25.83 4.58
CA ARG A 366 22.34 26.12 4.85
C ARG A 366 23.15 26.03 3.55
N PRO A 367 24.38 26.64 3.48
CA PRO A 367 25.19 26.68 2.25
C PRO A 367 25.42 25.29 1.62
N GLU A 368 25.64 24.28 2.45
CA GLU A 368 25.91 22.89 2.01
C GLU A 368 24.67 22.10 1.62
N GLY A 369 23.47 22.65 1.83
CA GLY A 369 22.21 21.91 1.74
C GLY A 369 21.99 21.17 0.42
N LEU A 370 22.26 21.81 -0.73
CA LEU A 370 22.16 21.17 -2.04
C LEU A 370 23.14 20.01 -2.21
N ALA A 371 24.38 20.18 -1.74
CA ALA A 371 25.40 19.14 -1.79
C ALA A 371 25.02 17.96 -0.88
N GLU A 372 24.50 18.22 0.30
CA GLU A 372 24.07 17.20 1.27
C GLU A 372 22.84 16.43 0.77
N GLN A 373 21.82 17.12 0.21
CA GLN A 373 20.64 16.48 -0.40
C GLN A 373 21.07 15.53 -1.52
N THR A 374 21.96 15.99 -2.39
CA THR A 374 22.44 15.22 -3.53
C THR A 374 23.31 14.03 -3.09
N ALA A 375 24.20 14.23 -2.11
CA ALA A 375 25.03 13.19 -1.54
C ALA A 375 24.19 12.11 -0.82
N ALA A 376 23.07 12.50 -0.20
CA ALA A 376 22.16 11.55 0.44
C ALA A 376 21.53 10.58 -0.57
N TYR A 377 21.18 11.07 -1.76
CA TYR A 377 20.72 10.18 -2.84
C TYR A 377 21.83 9.22 -3.31
N ALA A 378 23.06 9.71 -3.51
CA ALA A 378 24.19 8.86 -3.88
C ALA A 378 24.42 7.75 -2.84
N TYR A 379 24.46 8.13 -1.57
CA TYR A 379 24.61 7.19 -0.45
C TYR A 379 23.52 6.13 -0.43
N ALA A 380 22.26 6.57 -0.55
CA ALA A 380 21.09 5.68 -0.54
C ALA A 380 21.11 4.71 -1.73
N TRP A 381 21.41 5.20 -2.94
CA TRP A 381 21.51 4.38 -4.14
C TRP A 381 22.58 3.29 -3.99
N GLU A 382 23.79 3.66 -3.54
CA GLU A 382 24.88 2.71 -3.29
C GLU A 382 24.52 1.67 -2.22
N LYS A 383 23.79 2.06 -1.18
CA LYS A 383 23.27 1.13 -0.15
C LYS A 383 22.25 0.15 -0.75
N VAL A 384 21.31 0.65 -1.56
CA VAL A 384 20.26 -0.18 -2.17
C VAL A 384 20.86 -1.21 -3.11
N LEU A 385 21.82 -0.83 -3.97
CA LEU A 385 22.48 -1.76 -4.89
C LEU A 385 23.17 -2.93 -4.15
N ARG A 386 23.68 -2.71 -2.94
CA ARG A 386 24.35 -3.73 -2.13
C ARG A 386 23.41 -4.73 -1.46
N LEU A 387 22.10 -4.48 -1.48
CA LEU A 387 21.09 -5.45 -1.00
C LEU A 387 20.77 -6.52 -2.04
N GLY A 388 21.21 -6.34 -3.28
CA GLY A 388 21.04 -7.30 -4.36
C GLY A 388 19.59 -7.55 -4.78
N ASP A 389 19.31 -8.74 -5.25
CA ASP A 389 18.05 -9.12 -5.91
C ASP A 389 16.82 -9.13 -4.98
N THR A 390 17.00 -8.97 -3.68
CA THR A 390 15.87 -8.89 -2.73
C THR A 390 15.03 -7.64 -2.95
N VAL A 391 15.64 -6.56 -3.49
CA VAL A 391 14.99 -5.26 -3.69
C VAL A 391 14.37 -5.20 -5.08
N ASP A 392 13.06 -4.96 -5.14
CA ASP A 392 12.33 -4.76 -6.39
C ASP A 392 12.51 -3.35 -6.94
N ALA A 393 12.39 -2.34 -6.07
CA ALA A 393 12.42 -0.94 -6.51
C ALA A 393 12.89 0.01 -5.41
N PHE A 394 13.43 1.14 -5.82
CA PHE A 394 13.77 2.30 -5.01
C PHE A 394 13.09 3.54 -5.62
N HIS A 395 11.90 3.86 -5.14
CA HIS A 395 11.13 5.00 -5.63
C HIS A 395 11.50 6.25 -4.84
N TYR A 396 12.10 7.22 -5.50
CA TYR A 396 12.38 8.50 -4.86
C TYR A 396 11.08 9.31 -4.63
N HIS A 397 10.91 9.84 -3.44
CA HIS A 397 9.87 10.79 -3.06
C HIS A 397 10.55 12.14 -2.74
N ARG A 398 10.27 13.21 -3.45
CA ARG A 398 9.19 13.29 -4.41
C ARG A 398 9.66 13.98 -5.69
N HIS A 399 8.80 13.98 -6.69
CA HIS A 399 9.10 14.56 -7.99
C HIS A 399 9.27 16.10 -7.93
N VAL A 400 8.28 16.81 -7.36
CA VAL A 400 8.27 18.25 -7.18
C VAL A 400 8.01 18.59 -5.71
N ASP A 401 8.64 19.60 -5.14
CA ASP A 401 8.32 20.09 -3.81
C ASP A 401 6.83 20.38 -3.65
N HIS A 402 6.34 20.22 -2.43
CA HIS A 402 4.93 20.42 -2.14
C HIS A 402 4.76 21.34 -0.92
N SER A 403 4.13 22.48 -1.10
CA SER A 403 4.03 23.52 -0.07
C SER A 403 3.30 23.11 1.21
N LEU A 404 2.50 22.02 1.15
CA LEU A 404 1.77 21.46 2.30
C LEU A 404 2.52 20.32 3.02
N GLU A 405 3.80 20.09 2.73
CA GLU A 405 4.64 19.09 3.40
C GLU A 405 5.43 19.64 4.59
N ASN A 406 4.80 20.47 5.41
CA ASN A 406 5.39 21.02 6.64
C ASN A 406 6.76 21.70 6.42
N GLY A 407 6.99 22.28 5.22
CA GLY A 407 8.22 22.95 4.84
C GLY A 407 9.39 22.02 4.46
N LEU A 408 9.14 20.72 4.33
CA LEU A 408 10.11 19.77 3.78
C LEU A 408 10.25 19.97 2.26
N ARG A 409 11.49 19.91 1.78
CA ARG A 409 11.86 20.16 0.38
C ARG A 409 12.57 18.95 -0.21
N PHE A 410 11.82 17.90 -0.50
CA PHE A 410 12.33 16.63 -1.03
C PHE A 410 12.44 16.59 -2.55
N GLY A 411 11.81 17.56 -3.25
CA GLY A 411 11.63 17.52 -4.69
C GLY A 411 12.92 17.40 -5.51
N LEU A 412 12.85 16.64 -6.59
CA LEU A 412 13.81 16.72 -7.70
C LEU A 412 13.72 18.09 -8.38
N TRP A 413 12.51 18.66 -8.38
CA TRP A 413 12.20 20.01 -8.81
C TRP A 413 11.77 20.86 -7.60
N SER A 414 12.14 22.15 -7.60
CA SER A 414 11.45 23.11 -6.75
C SER A 414 10.01 23.34 -7.27
N ASN A 415 9.12 23.81 -6.41
CA ASN A 415 7.81 24.29 -6.83
C ASN A 415 7.83 25.81 -7.06
N LYS A 416 6.99 26.27 -7.97
CA LYS A 416 6.77 27.70 -8.21
C LYS A 416 6.27 28.39 -6.95
N PRO A 417 6.77 29.60 -6.63
CA PRO A 417 6.25 30.38 -5.52
C PRO A 417 4.74 30.53 -5.56
N GLY A 418 4.09 30.25 -4.43
CA GLY A 418 2.63 30.34 -4.31
C GLY A 418 1.84 29.15 -4.88
N SER A 419 2.48 28.23 -5.59
CA SER A 419 1.84 26.98 -6.04
C SER A 419 1.91 25.89 -4.98
N ILE A 420 1.05 24.89 -5.09
CA ILE A 420 1.13 23.69 -4.22
C ILE A 420 2.30 22.81 -4.67
N ALA A 421 2.39 22.48 -5.95
CA ALA A 421 3.39 21.56 -6.47
C ALA A 421 3.63 21.75 -8.00
N ASP A 422 3.47 22.97 -8.53
CA ASP A 422 3.83 23.24 -9.93
C ASP A 422 5.35 23.30 -10.07
N PRO A 423 5.96 22.58 -11.03
CA PRO A 423 7.41 22.50 -11.15
C PRO A 423 8.00 23.86 -11.58
N ASP A 424 9.17 24.21 -11.00
CA ASP A 424 9.91 25.42 -11.33
C ASP A 424 11.31 25.08 -11.88
N GLN A 425 12.25 24.63 -11.05
CA GLN A 425 13.63 24.38 -11.43
C GLN A 425 14.11 22.98 -11.03
N LYS A 426 14.85 22.31 -11.91
CA LYS A 426 15.57 21.07 -11.62
C LYS A 426 16.68 21.32 -10.61
N ARG A 427 16.78 20.47 -9.59
CA ARG A 427 17.88 20.50 -8.63
C ARG A 427 19.03 19.57 -9.03
N PRO A 428 20.22 19.71 -8.47
CA PRO A 428 21.35 18.80 -8.73
C PRO A 428 21.00 17.31 -8.55
N ILE A 429 20.18 16.97 -7.57
CA ILE A 429 19.70 15.61 -7.33
C ILE A 429 18.91 15.03 -8.52
N TRP A 430 18.22 15.82 -9.33
CA TRP A 430 17.57 15.38 -10.56
C TRP A 430 18.59 14.82 -11.57
N HIS A 431 19.70 15.53 -11.75
CA HIS A 431 20.78 15.10 -12.66
C HIS A 431 21.47 13.83 -12.15
N LEU A 432 21.65 13.72 -10.83
CA LEU A 432 22.25 12.55 -10.21
C LEU A 432 21.33 11.32 -10.35
N LEU A 433 20.02 11.46 -10.11
CA LEU A 433 19.05 10.39 -10.34
C LEU A 433 19.02 9.98 -11.82
N LYS A 434 19.11 10.93 -12.75
CA LYS A 434 19.20 10.63 -14.18
C LYS A 434 20.43 9.78 -14.51
N ALA A 435 21.58 10.05 -13.88
CA ALA A 435 22.83 9.29 -14.06
C ALA A 435 22.79 7.89 -13.44
N ALA A 436 21.93 7.67 -12.44
CA ALA A 436 21.82 6.38 -11.77
C ALA A 436 21.54 5.26 -12.79
N ASP A 437 22.21 4.10 -12.61
CA ASP A 437 22.17 2.91 -13.46
C ASP A 437 22.69 3.11 -14.92
N THR A 438 23.44 4.16 -15.17
CA THR A 438 24.14 4.41 -16.43
C THR A 438 25.65 4.27 -16.27
N ASP A 439 26.39 4.19 -17.38
CA ASP A 439 27.87 4.19 -17.37
C ASP A 439 28.45 5.45 -16.74
N GLY A 440 27.68 6.55 -16.73
CA GLY A 440 28.05 7.82 -16.10
C GLY A 440 27.93 7.86 -14.59
N TRP A 441 27.31 6.84 -13.96
CA TRP A 441 27.03 6.85 -12.53
C TRP A 441 28.27 7.04 -11.67
N LYS A 442 29.34 6.29 -11.92
CA LYS A 442 30.57 6.37 -11.12
C LYS A 442 31.12 7.80 -11.08
N ALA A 443 31.24 8.45 -12.23
CA ALA A 443 31.75 9.82 -12.32
C ALA A 443 30.80 10.84 -11.65
N ALA A 444 29.49 10.62 -11.74
CA ALA A 444 28.47 11.47 -11.13
C ALA A 444 28.43 11.32 -9.61
N ALA A 445 28.65 10.11 -9.08
CA ALA A 445 28.54 9.81 -7.64
C ALA A 445 29.84 10.10 -6.87
N GLU A 446 31.03 9.97 -7.49
CA GLU A 446 32.33 10.08 -6.84
C GLU A 446 32.54 11.41 -6.07
N PRO A 447 32.14 12.59 -6.59
CA PRO A 447 32.28 13.86 -5.85
C PRO A 447 31.55 13.87 -4.50
N HIS A 448 30.53 13.04 -4.31
CA HIS A 448 29.71 13.00 -3.09
C HIS A 448 30.33 12.18 -1.96
N LEU A 449 31.37 11.37 -2.23
CA LEU A 449 32.12 10.62 -1.21
C LEU A 449 32.59 11.53 -0.09
N LYS A 450 33.23 12.69 -0.45
CA LYS A 450 33.72 13.67 0.51
C LYS A 450 32.59 14.18 1.43
N THR A 451 31.42 14.47 0.88
CA THR A 451 30.27 14.95 1.67
C THR A 451 29.79 13.90 2.66
N CYS A 452 29.80 12.63 2.25
CA CYS A 452 29.46 11.48 3.10
C CYS A 452 30.55 11.11 4.11
N GLY A 453 31.75 11.69 4.01
CA GLY A 453 32.90 11.32 4.83
C GLY A 453 33.51 9.96 4.51
N LEU A 454 33.31 9.47 3.27
CA LEU A 454 33.79 8.18 2.78
C LEU A 454 35.01 8.35 1.86
N LYS A 455 35.89 7.36 1.85
CA LYS A 455 37.02 7.27 0.91
C LYS A 455 36.64 6.49 -0.37
N SER A 456 35.70 5.54 -0.24
CA SER A 456 35.17 4.70 -1.31
C SER A 456 33.77 4.26 -0.96
N TRP A 457 32.93 4.02 -1.97
CA TRP A 457 31.61 3.38 -1.80
C TRP A 457 31.70 1.95 -1.26
N ASP A 458 32.86 1.29 -1.35
CA ASP A 458 33.07 -0.07 -0.81
C ASP A 458 32.99 -0.12 0.72
N GLU A 459 33.16 1.04 1.40
CA GLU A 459 32.95 1.13 2.86
C GLU A 459 31.50 0.86 3.27
N LEU A 460 30.56 0.89 2.31
CA LEU A 460 29.13 0.58 2.50
C LEU A 460 28.81 -0.91 2.38
N ASN A 461 29.76 -1.75 2.02
CA ASN A 461 29.54 -3.19 1.95
C ASN A 461 29.10 -3.72 3.31
N PRO A 462 28.11 -4.65 3.36
CA PRO A 462 27.66 -5.26 4.61
C PRO A 462 28.85 -5.90 5.34
N LYS A 463 28.96 -5.61 6.63
CA LYS A 463 29.95 -6.21 7.52
C LYS A 463 29.42 -7.49 8.15
#